data_a9beb6b5df30af313eb3d6174d2b391d
#
_entry.id   a9beb6b5df30af313eb3d6174d2b391d
#
_cell.length_a   1.000
_cell.length_b   1.000
_cell.length_c   1.000
_cell.angle_alpha   90.00
_cell.angle_beta   90.00
_cell.angle_gamma   90.00
#
_symmetry.space_group_name_H-M   'P 1'
#
loop_
_entity.id
_entity.type
_entity.pdbx_description
1 polymer ?
#
loop_
_entity_poly.entity_id
_entity_poly.type
_entity_poly.pdbx_seq_one_letter_code
_entity_poly.pdbx_strand_id
1 'polypeptide(L)'
;MKKKSFILLTMFCLLVSKHILYSQTSQISSSSYNRNSLSFHYVEFSPPLSFSKDIYDMIDVPEKYDDNTIADNVIKLNMRIPSYDEPIWLTLEKAIKEQRVANKILATILLDSKGVPTVEKLAERGVYNATDRDYLISQSAKEGVSLLQQYGLETMLDRIYFFVVIPYSFDYVYNKDRQQYGYETAYKSFVFHLDLKKLLDSNFWEVFWWEGFDQEKLDYFMNYDFPIKSLHTKQGKMFAEKENNTISQIQYSTLYSIIYNHMIEVEQENEKLQVKTPVFSVSPIAAKIGKKEGVNVDNLFKVTEFRQNSDGEIAEKKVGHVRAKRVADNRRASTGESEMSLFYKAPAGNVKKGMSLTEVPEIGSMIGFEVGYRGDFIPFNDSDRFMYVGISVEQITHMWRGNRIAAGYNYLMNMETGGYCNLFTAEIKQELQMNRISIVPGIGFGYAYQKSQNIKVPGAIASFKIAINLGKYFQINAGPKYFYFLDNSMNGLYLTAGLRLFGF
;
A
#
# COMPACT_ATOMS: atom_id res chain seq x y z
N MET A 1 -32.11 -27.84 -50.18
CA MET A 1 -31.50 -27.89 -48.82
C MET A 1 -30.54 -26.74 -48.51
N LYS A 2 -29.91 -26.05 -49.43
CA LYS A 2 -28.87 -25.01 -49.19
C LYS A 2 -29.40 -23.67 -48.61
N LYS A 3 -30.65 -23.24 -48.83
CA LYS A 3 -31.21 -21.98 -48.29
C LYS A 3 -31.55 -21.96 -46.82
N LYS A 4 -31.97 -23.12 -46.25
CA LYS A 4 -32.33 -23.19 -44.80
C LYS A 4 -31.10 -23.15 -43.90
N SER A 5 -29.97 -23.69 -44.32
CA SER A 5 -28.72 -23.63 -43.55
C SER A 5 -28.09 -22.24 -43.47
N PHE A 6 -28.28 -21.42 -44.50
CA PHE A 6 -27.75 -20.04 -44.51
C PHE A 6 -28.55 -19.13 -43.57
N ILE A 7 -29.87 -19.30 -43.47
CA ILE A 7 -30.74 -18.54 -42.58
C ILE A 7 -30.42 -18.89 -41.09
N LEU A 8 -30.17 -20.18 -40.81
CA LEU A 8 -29.81 -20.62 -39.48
C LEU A 8 -28.44 -20.07 -39.03
N LEU A 9 -27.47 -20.00 -39.95
CA LEU A 9 -26.12 -19.46 -39.66
C LEU A 9 -26.18 -17.94 -39.43
N THR A 10 -26.97 -17.21 -40.20
CA THR A 10 -27.15 -15.76 -40.03
C THR A 10 -27.91 -15.44 -38.74
N MET A 11 -28.92 -16.23 -38.36
CA MET A 11 -29.59 -16.09 -37.05
C MET A 11 -28.66 -16.40 -35.87
N PHE A 12 -27.81 -17.42 -36.02
CA PHE A 12 -26.79 -17.75 -34.98
C PHE A 12 -25.74 -16.64 -34.85
N CYS A 13 -25.25 -16.05 -35.95
CA CYS A 13 -24.33 -14.90 -35.92
C CYS A 13 -24.98 -13.65 -35.30
N LEU A 14 -26.25 -13.40 -35.56
CA LEU A 14 -27.01 -12.28 -34.95
C LEU A 14 -27.27 -12.48 -33.45
N LEU A 15 -27.49 -13.72 -33.00
CA LEU A 15 -27.64 -14.05 -31.59
C LEU A 15 -26.31 -13.94 -30.86
N VAL A 16 -25.21 -14.40 -31.47
CA VAL A 16 -23.86 -14.28 -30.88
C VAL A 16 -23.42 -12.81 -30.83
N SER A 17 -23.70 -12.01 -31.87
CA SER A 17 -23.38 -10.58 -31.86
C SER A 17 -24.21 -9.79 -30.83
N LYS A 18 -25.50 -10.15 -30.60
CA LYS A 18 -26.27 -9.56 -29.50
C LYS A 18 -25.72 -9.91 -28.12
N HIS A 19 -25.29 -11.15 -27.90
CA HIS A 19 -24.67 -11.54 -26.65
C HIS A 19 -23.29 -10.86 -26.43
N ILE A 20 -22.52 -10.61 -27.48
CA ILE A 20 -21.25 -9.89 -27.40
C ILE A 20 -21.50 -8.40 -27.07
N LEU A 21 -22.51 -7.77 -27.66
CA LEU A 21 -22.88 -6.38 -27.38
C LEU A 21 -23.46 -6.20 -25.94
N TYR A 22 -24.27 -7.15 -25.48
CA TYR A 22 -24.76 -7.13 -24.08
C TYR A 22 -23.67 -7.39 -23.05
N SER A 23 -22.65 -8.21 -23.39
CA SER A 23 -21.48 -8.46 -22.55
C SER A 23 -20.56 -7.24 -22.42
N GLN A 24 -20.49 -6.37 -23.43
CA GLN A 24 -19.65 -5.18 -23.38
C GLN A 24 -20.27 -4.04 -22.57
N THR A 25 -21.59 -3.86 -22.59
CA THR A 25 -22.27 -2.81 -21.79
C THR A 25 -22.33 -3.11 -20.31
N SER A 26 -22.37 -4.39 -19.90
CA SER A 26 -22.35 -4.76 -18.47
C SER A 26 -20.94 -4.77 -17.85
N GLN A 27 -19.87 -4.66 -18.67
CA GLN A 27 -18.48 -4.68 -18.18
C GLN A 27 -17.96 -3.31 -17.76
N ILE A 28 -18.58 -2.22 -18.16
CA ILE A 28 -18.12 -0.86 -17.80
C ILE A 28 -18.42 -0.54 -16.34
N SER A 29 -19.56 -1.00 -15.81
CA SER A 29 -19.98 -0.73 -14.42
C SER A 29 -19.19 -1.50 -13.35
N SER A 30 -18.50 -2.60 -13.70
CA SER A 30 -17.78 -3.44 -12.74
C SER A 30 -16.26 -3.23 -12.71
N SER A 31 -15.74 -2.35 -13.55
CA SER A 31 -14.28 -2.19 -13.75
C SER A 31 -13.70 -0.87 -13.25
N SER A 32 -14.51 0.03 -12.71
CA SER A 32 -14.00 1.29 -12.17
C SER A 32 -13.38 1.09 -10.78
N TYR A 33 -12.10 1.30 -10.65
CA TYR A 33 -11.46 1.50 -9.37
C TYR A 33 -11.82 2.90 -8.87
N ASN A 34 -12.57 2.96 -7.79
CA ASN A 34 -12.86 4.23 -7.14
C ASN A 34 -11.69 4.57 -6.21
N ARG A 35 -10.91 5.57 -6.61
CA ARG A 35 -9.80 6.05 -5.79
C ARG A 35 -10.33 6.74 -4.54
N ASN A 36 -9.61 6.54 -3.45
CA ASN A 36 -9.83 7.35 -2.25
C ASN A 36 -9.22 8.74 -2.47
N SER A 37 -9.85 9.75 -1.93
CA SER A 37 -9.35 11.12 -1.95
C SER A 37 -8.73 11.46 -0.60
N LEU A 38 -7.59 12.16 -0.62
CA LEU A 38 -6.87 12.54 0.60
C LEU A 38 -6.42 13.99 0.52
N SER A 39 -6.41 14.68 1.66
CA SER A 39 -5.78 15.98 1.83
C SER A 39 -5.04 16.08 3.15
N PHE A 40 -3.97 16.88 3.19
CA PHE A 40 -3.22 17.18 4.40
C PHE A 40 -3.56 18.57 4.90
N HIS A 41 -3.80 18.68 6.21
CA HIS A 41 -4.15 19.95 6.85
C HIS A 41 -3.17 20.29 7.96
N TYR A 42 -2.61 21.49 7.89
CA TYR A 42 -1.78 22.09 8.92
C TYR A 42 -2.62 22.64 10.05
N VAL A 43 -2.20 22.45 11.30
CA VAL A 43 -2.85 23.05 12.47
C VAL A 43 -2.00 24.22 12.96
N GLU A 44 -2.56 25.42 12.89
CA GLU A 44 -1.94 26.63 13.38
C GLU A 44 -2.35 26.91 14.83
N PHE A 45 -1.36 27.00 15.71
CA PHE A 45 -1.51 27.38 17.11
C PHE A 45 -0.99 28.79 17.36
N SER A 46 -1.35 29.40 18.47
CA SER A 46 -0.80 30.66 18.94
C SER A 46 -0.15 30.50 20.33
N PRO A 47 1.21 30.48 20.43
CA PRO A 47 2.22 30.63 19.39
C PRO A 47 2.32 29.42 18.44
N PRO A 48 2.92 29.59 17.25
CA PRO A 48 3.05 28.53 16.26
C PRO A 48 3.97 27.39 16.74
N LEU A 49 3.78 26.21 16.13
CA LEU A 49 4.62 25.03 16.34
C LEU A 49 6.04 25.20 15.79
N SER A 50 6.94 24.28 16.19
CA SER A 50 8.30 24.21 15.62
C SER A 50 8.33 23.80 14.15
N PHE A 51 7.27 23.15 13.65
CA PHE A 51 7.11 22.80 12.24
C PHE A 51 6.30 23.89 11.55
N SER A 52 6.88 24.50 10.53
CA SER A 52 6.19 25.53 9.73
C SER A 52 5.22 24.92 8.73
N LYS A 53 4.26 25.74 8.25
CA LYS A 53 3.36 25.35 7.17
C LYS A 53 4.14 24.92 5.92
N ASP A 54 5.24 25.60 5.60
CA ASP A 54 6.06 25.29 4.42
C ASP A 54 6.56 23.84 4.41
N ILE A 55 6.87 23.27 5.57
CA ILE A 55 7.26 21.85 5.68
C ILE A 55 6.08 20.92 5.37
N TYR A 56 4.86 21.30 5.79
CA TYR A 56 3.65 20.55 5.45
C TYR A 56 3.33 20.62 3.97
N ASP A 57 3.49 21.78 3.36
CA ASP A 57 3.21 21.99 1.92
C ASP A 57 4.21 21.24 1.01
N MET A 58 5.33 20.76 1.56
CA MET A 58 6.27 19.88 0.84
C MET A 58 5.84 18.41 0.84
N ILE A 59 4.82 18.02 1.63
CA ILE A 59 4.36 16.63 1.71
C ILE A 59 3.35 16.38 0.60
N ASP A 60 3.76 15.63 -0.39
CA ASP A 60 2.88 15.20 -1.48
C ASP A 60 1.89 14.13 -1.01
N VAL A 61 0.65 14.22 -1.46
CA VAL A 61 -0.32 13.14 -1.31
C VAL A 61 0.14 11.94 -2.15
N PRO A 62 0.21 10.71 -1.57
CA PRO A 62 0.64 9.54 -2.32
C PRO A 62 -0.18 9.32 -3.60
N GLU A 63 0.48 8.98 -4.71
CA GLU A 63 -0.15 8.84 -6.06
C GLU A 63 -1.38 7.93 -6.10
N LYS A 64 -1.54 7.00 -5.14
CA LYS A 64 -2.71 6.13 -5.03
C LYS A 64 -3.98 6.84 -4.56
N TYR A 65 -3.88 8.04 -4.03
CA TYR A 65 -5.00 8.88 -3.64
C TYR A 65 -5.19 10.01 -4.64
N ASP A 66 -6.41 10.48 -4.77
CA ASP A 66 -6.68 11.75 -5.43
C ASP A 66 -6.35 12.87 -4.45
N ASP A 67 -5.50 13.79 -4.88
CA ASP A 67 -5.12 14.94 -4.08
C ASP A 67 -6.27 15.96 -4.00
N ASN A 68 -6.77 16.16 -2.79
CA ASN A 68 -7.79 17.16 -2.46
C ASN A 68 -7.25 18.28 -1.57
N THR A 69 -5.93 18.48 -1.59
CA THR A 69 -5.32 19.56 -0.83
C THR A 69 -5.85 20.89 -1.33
N ILE A 70 -6.47 21.63 -0.44
CA ILE A 70 -7.03 22.95 -0.70
C ILE A 70 -5.98 24.04 -0.44
N ALA A 71 -6.04 25.16 -1.15
CA ALA A 71 -5.09 26.27 -1.00
C ALA A 71 -5.06 26.80 0.46
N ASP A 72 -6.22 26.83 1.14
CA ASP A 72 -6.34 27.19 2.57
C ASP A 72 -6.49 25.88 3.39
N ASN A 73 -5.41 25.08 3.43
CA ASN A 73 -5.35 23.83 4.19
C ASN A 73 -4.97 24.04 5.67
N VAL A 74 -5.28 25.19 6.24
CA VAL A 74 -4.96 25.56 7.62
C VAL A 74 -6.17 25.47 8.53
N ILE A 75 -6.04 24.73 9.63
CA ILE A 75 -7.01 24.69 10.73
C ILE A 75 -6.44 25.56 11.86
N LYS A 76 -7.06 26.70 12.10
CA LYS A 76 -6.61 27.66 13.14
C LYS A 76 -7.17 27.29 14.50
N LEU A 77 -6.28 27.07 15.45
CA LEU A 77 -6.62 26.91 16.86
C LEU A 77 -6.06 28.11 17.63
N ASN A 78 -6.92 29.09 17.94
CA ASN A 78 -6.57 30.30 18.68
C ASN A 78 -6.28 29.99 20.16
N MET A 79 -5.41 29.03 20.39
CA MET A 79 -5.00 28.60 21.72
C MET A 79 -3.54 28.17 21.72
N ARG A 80 -2.96 28.12 22.91
CA ARG A 80 -1.66 27.45 23.10
C ARG A 80 -1.77 25.98 22.76
N ILE A 81 -0.69 25.42 22.24
CA ILE A 81 -0.58 23.97 22.12
C ILE A 81 -0.76 23.35 23.54
N PRO A 82 -1.71 22.42 23.73
CA PRO A 82 -1.87 21.73 24.99
C PRO A 82 -0.67 20.83 25.28
N SER A 83 -0.52 20.34 26.51
CA SER A 83 0.52 19.34 26.76
C SER A 83 0.26 18.07 25.96
N TYR A 84 1.33 17.29 25.72
CA TYR A 84 1.22 16.06 24.91
C TYR A 84 0.17 15.07 25.45
N ASP A 85 -0.01 15.02 26.78
CA ASP A 85 -0.95 14.10 27.43
C ASP A 85 -2.40 14.63 27.44
N GLU A 86 -2.61 15.93 27.17
CA GLU A 86 -3.96 16.50 27.14
C GLU A 86 -4.73 16.09 25.86
N PRO A 87 -6.04 15.80 25.98
CA PRO A 87 -6.88 15.49 24.82
C PRO A 87 -7.16 16.77 24.01
N ILE A 88 -6.74 16.77 22.74
CA ILE A 88 -7.01 17.87 21.79
C ILE A 88 -8.20 17.57 20.86
N TRP A 89 -8.68 16.35 20.89
CA TRP A 89 -9.67 15.83 19.94
C TRP A 89 -10.90 16.73 19.80
N LEU A 90 -11.58 17.03 20.90
CA LEU A 90 -12.82 17.83 20.88
C LEU A 90 -12.61 19.24 20.31
N THR A 91 -11.50 19.88 20.67
CA THR A 91 -11.14 21.21 20.17
C THR A 91 -10.85 21.19 18.67
N LEU A 92 -10.14 20.15 18.21
CA LEU A 92 -9.84 19.99 16.80
C LEU A 92 -11.11 19.70 15.98
N GLU A 93 -11.98 18.82 16.44
CA GLU A 93 -13.25 18.51 15.77
C GLU A 93 -14.14 19.74 15.66
N LYS A 94 -14.25 20.53 16.75
CA LYS A 94 -14.98 21.78 16.75
C LYS A 94 -14.43 22.77 15.74
N ALA A 95 -13.11 22.98 15.71
CA ALA A 95 -12.46 23.88 14.78
C ALA A 95 -12.64 23.43 13.30
N ILE A 96 -12.56 22.14 13.03
CA ILE A 96 -12.81 21.58 11.69
C ILE A 96 -14.22 21.92 11.21
N LYS A 97 -15.24 21.77 12.08
CA LYS A 97 -16.64 22.10 11.77
C LYS A 97 -16.86 23.62 11.62
N GLU A 98 -16.39 24.42 12.56
CA GLU A 98 -16.54 25.89 12.52
C GLU A 98 -15.85 26.52 11.30
N GLN A 99 -14.71 25.98 10.88
CA GLN A 99 -13.95 26.50 9.72
C GLN A 99 -14.37 25.86 8.40
N ARG A 100 -15.43 25.02 8.43
CA ARG A 100 -16.03 24.43 7.22
C ARG A 100 -15.03 23.64 6.37
N VAL A 101 -14.14 22.88 7.00
CA VAL A 101 -13.09 22.13 6.30
C VAL A 101 -13.70 21.13 5.31
N ALA A 102 -14.75 20.40 5.70
CA ALA A 102 -15.46 19.46 4.84
C ALA A 102 -16.07 20.15 3.59
N ASN A 103 -16.69 21.33 3.78
CA ASN A 103 -17.28 22.09 2.68
C ASN A 103 -16.22 22.54 1.67
N LYS A 104 -15.06 23.02 2.15
CA LYS A 104 -13.94 23.44 1.30
C LYS A 104 -13.39 22.26 0.49
N ILE A 105 -13.23 21.08 1.10
CA ILE A 105 -12.80 19.86 0.42
C ILE A 105 -13.82 19.45 -0.64
N LEU A 106 -15.11 19.39 -0.28
CA LEU A 106 -16.18 19.03 -1.22
C LEU A 106 -16.31 20.03 -2.37
N ALA A 107 -16.14 21.33 -2.10
CA ALA A 107 -16.13 22.35 -3.14
C ALA A 107 -15.03 22.10 -4.18
N THR A 108 -13.83 21.71 -3.75
CA THR A 108 -12.71 21.38 -4.66
C THR A 108 -13.03 20.18 -5.55
N ILE A 109 -13.85 19.23 -5.07
CA ILE A 109 -14.20 18.00 -5.78
C ILE A 109 -15.37 18.21 -6.74
N LEU A 110 -16.36 18.99 -6.33
CA LEU A 110 -17.65 19.10 -7.02
C LEU A 110 -17.79 20.38 -7.86
N LEU A 111 -17.26 21.50 -7.38
CA LEU A 111 -17.53 22.81 -7.96
C LEU A 111 -16.44 23.24 -8.95
N ASP A 112 -16.84 23.86 -10.03
CA ASP A 112 -15.96 24.56 -10.96
C ASP A 112 -15.50 25.93 -10.38
N SER A 113 -14.73 26.68 -11.17
CA SER A 113 -14.24 28.02 -10.77
C SER A 113 -15.35 29.07 -10.59
N LYS A 114 -16.58 28.78 -11.02
CA LYS A 114 -17.76 29.64 -10.87
C LYS A 114 -18.65 29.21 -9.70
N GLY A 115 -18.27 28.15 -8.99
CA GLY A 115 -19.08 27.60 -7.89
C GLY A 115 -20.27 26.77 -8.34
N VAL A 116 -20.21 26.15 -9.54
CA VAL A 116 -21.25 25.29 -10.07
C VAL A 116 -20.79 23.84 -10.03
N PRO A 117 -21.64 22.88 -9.53
CA PRO A 117 -21.29 21.48 -9.59
C PRO A 117 -21.20 20.99 -11.05
N THR A 118 -20.11 20.29 -11.41
CA THR A 118 -19.92 19.80 -12.77
C THR A 118 -19.53 18.32 -12.80
N VAL A 119 -19.98 17.64 -13.84
CA VAL A 119 -19.64 16.23 -14.08
C VAL A 119 -18.17 16.07 -14.39
N GLU A 120 -17.56 17.05 -15.05
CA GLU A 120 -16.15 17.08 -15.40
C GLU A 120 -15.29 16.99 -14.14
N LYS A 121 -15.62 17.79 -13.12
CA LYS A 121 -14.91 17.76 -11.83
C LYS A 121 -15.02 16.39 -11.15
N LEU A 122 -16.23 15.83 -11.14
CA LEU A 122 -16.47 14.53 -10.53
C LEU A 122 -15.79 13.40 -11.33
N ALA A 123 -15.81 13.43 -12.66
CA ALA A 123 -15.18 12.46 -13.53
C ALA A 123 -13.64 12.45 -13.43
N GLU A 124 -13.02 13.56 -13.06
CA GLU A 124 -11.57 13.62 -12.81
C GLU A 124 -11.12 12.66 -11.72
N ARG A 125 -12.00 12.27 -10.80
CA ARG A 125 -11.71 11.49 -9.60
C ARG A 125 -11.95 9.99 -9.73
N GLY A 126 -12.87 9.55 -10.58
CA GLY A 126 -13.32 8.14 -10.62
C GLY A 126 -12.78 7.29 -11.75
N VAL A 127 -12.01 7.86 -12.67
CA VAL A 127 -11.64 7.21 -13.93
C VAL A 127 -10.13 7.20 -14.09
N TYR A 128 -9.56 6.06 -14.45
CA TYR A 128 -8.12 5.99 -14.60
C TYR A 128 -7.60 6.05 -16.03
N ASN A 129 -8.47 6.14 -17.02
CA ASN A 129 -8.01 6.41 -18.37
C ASN A 129 -8.88 7.49 -19.04
N ALA A 130 -8.29 8.19 -20.00
CA ALA A 130 -8.96 9.29 -20.70
C ALA A 130 -10.24 8.85 -21.42
N THR A 131 -10.28 7.63 -21.97
CA THR A 131 -11.43 7.11 -22.72
C THR A 131 -12.65 6.88 -21.82
N ASP A 132 -12.45 6.30 -20.64
CA ASP A 132 -13.54 6.09 -19.68
C ASP A 132 -14.09 7.45 -19.21
N ARG A 133 -13.21 8.41 -18.98
CA ARG A 133 -13.56 9.79 -18.63
C ARG A 133 -14.38 10.47 -19.72
N ASP A 134 -13.89 10.46 -20.95
CA ASP A 134 -14.56 11.12 -22.09
C ASP A 134 -15.92 10.48 -22.37
N TYR A 135 -16.00 9.17 -22.21
CA TYR A 135 -17.28 8.45 -22.33
C TYR A 135 -18.28 8.87 -21.24
N LEU A 136 -17.85 8.92 -19.97
CA LEU A 136 -18.69 9.37 -18.85
C LEU A 136 -19.18 10.80 -19.05
N ILE A 137 -18.32 11.73 -19.45
CA ILE A 137 -18.67 13.12 -19.72
C ILE A 137 -19.69 13.21 -20.86
N SER A 138 -19.48 12.47 -21.95
CA SER A 138 -20.38 12.49 -23.10
C SER A 138 -21.77 11.91 -22.79
N GLN A 139 -21.85 10.89 -21.96
CA GLN A 139 -23.12 10.27 -21.55
C GLN A 139 -23.84 11.12 -20.50
N SER A 140 -23.12 11.65 -19.52
CA SER A 140 -23.71 12.48 -18.46
C SER A 140 -24.30 13.79 -18.99
N ALA A 141 -23.73 14.35 -20.06
CA ALA A 141 -24.32 15.49 -20.79
C ALA A 141 -25.69 15.18 -21.41
N LYS A 142 -26.00 13.89 -21.64
CA LYS A 142 -27.29 13.45 -22.20
C LYS A 142 -28.29 13.01 -21.14
N GLU A 143 -27.84 12.35 -20.09
CA GLU A 143 -28.66 11.61 -19.12
C GLU A 143 -28.65 12.22 -17.69
N GLY A 144 -27.80 13.22 -17.45
CA GLY A 144 -27.75 13.95 -16.18
C GLY A 144 -27.25 13.14 -14.97
N VAL A 145 -27.71 13.53 -13.77
CA VAL A 145 -27.27 12.97 -12.48
C VAL A 145 -27.57 11.49 -12.30
N SER A 146 -28.64 10.97 -12.92
CA SER A 146 -28.97 9.53 -12.84
C SER A 146 -27.85 8.62 -13.35
N LEU A 147 -27.03 9.12 -14.28
CA LEU A 147 -25.87 8.39 -14.77
C LEU A 147 -24.75 8.31 -13.74
N LEU A 148 -24.55 9.38 -12.97
CA LEU A 148 -23.56 9.41 -11.88
C LEU A 148 -23.85 8.32 -10.83
N GLN A 149 -25.14 8.15 -10.49
CA GLN A 149 -25.61 7.09 -9.60
C GLN A 149 -25.37 5.70 -10.21
N GLN A 150 -25.74 5.52 -11.48
CA GLN A 150 -25.62 4.26 -12.20
C GLN A 150 -24.16 3.76 -12.29
N TYR A 151 -23.19 4.67 -12.42
CA TYR A 151 -21.77 4.33 -12.48
C TYR A 151 -21.08 4.26 -11.10
N GLY A 152 -21.83 4.40 -10.01
CA GLY A 152 -21.31 4.28 -8.66
C GLY A 152 -20.39 5.44 -8.25
N LEU A 153 -20.50 6.60 -8.92
CA LEU A 153 -19.72 7.79 -8.58
C LEU A 153 -20.02 8.31 -7.17
N GLU A 154 -21.17 7.94 -6.61
CA GLU A 154 -21.53 8.15 -5.19
C GLU A 154 -20.48 7.56 -4.24
N THR A 155 -19.94 6.39 -4.59
CA THR A 155 -18.92 5.74 -3.75
C THR A 155 -17.62 6.52 -3.67
N MET A 156 -17.36 7.44 -4.60
CA MET A 156 -16.18 8.32 -4.54
C MET A 156 -16.34 9.40 -3.48
N LEU A 157 -17.55 9.94 -3.37
CA LEU A 157 -17.86 10.97 -2.37
C LEU A 157 -17.83 10.38 -0.94
N ASP A 158 -18.18 9.09 -0.77
CA ASP A 158 -18.05 8.37 0.51
C ASP A 158 -16.59 7.94 0.79
N ARG A 159 -15.61 8.35 -0.04
CA ARG A 159 -14.19 7.98 0.10
C ARG A 159 -13.28 9.20 0.23
N ILE A 160 -13.75 10.23 0.88
CA ILE A 160 -13.01 11.46 1.12
C ILE A 160 -12.42 11.42 2.53
N TYR A 161 -11.11 11.51 2.60
CA TYR A 161 -10.35 11.50 3.84
C TYR A 161 -9.50 12.75 3.94
N PHE A 162 -9.19 13.17 5.17
CA PHE A 162 -8.18 14.18 5.41
C PHE A 162 -7.36 13.86 6.65
N PHE A 163 -6.13 14.29 6.60
CA PHE A 163 -5.09 13.95 7.57
C PHE A 163 -4.63 15.19 8.31
N VAL A 164 -4.50 15.08 9.62
CA VAL A 164 -3.99 16.15 10.48
C VAL A 164 -2.87 15.57 11.34
N VAL A 165 -1.69 16.19 11.31
CA VAL A 165 -0.57 15.85 12.21
C VAL A 165 -0.21 17.04 13.05
N ILE A 166 -0.04 16.82 14.35
CA ILE A 166 0.37 17.83 15.33
C ILE A 166 1.67 17.38 15.98
N PRO A 167 2.83 17.92 15.54
CA PRO A 167 4.10 17.68 16.23
C PRO A 167 4.20 18.59 17.46
N TYR A 168 4.21 17.99 18.64
CA TYR A 168 4.24 18.70 19.94
C TYR A 168 5.62 19.17 20.34
N SER A 169 6.66 18.49 19.90
CA SER A 169 8.06 18.83 20.21
C SER A 169 8.98 18.52 19.03
N PHE A 170 10.16 19.12 19.06
CA PHE A 170 11.26 18.83 18.16
C PHE A 170 12.57 19.09 18.92
N ASP A 171 12.96 18.11 19.73
CA ASP A 171 14.01 18.25 20.74
C ASP A 171 15.28 17.55 20.29
N TYR A 172 16.43 18.24 20.40
CA TYR A 172 17.71 17.64 20.16
C TYR A 172 18.14 16.77 21.35
N VAL A 173 18.22 15.46 21.15
CA VAL A 173 18.43 14.48 22.20
C VAL A 173 19.50 13.46 21.84
N TYR A 174 20.12 12.84 22.85
CA TYR A 174 20.94 11.65 22.67
C TYR A 174 20.07 10.40 22.84
N ASN A 175 19.92 9.63 21.77
CA ASN A 175 19.22 8.35 21.79
C ASN A 175 20.19 7.25 22.29
N LYS A 176 19.91 6.73 23.49
CA LYS A 176 20.78 5.71 24.14
C LYS A 176 20.76 4.37 23.40
N ASP A 177 19.63 3.99 22.83
CA ASP A 177 19.46 2.70 22.12
C ASP A 177 20.23 2.68 20.81
N ARG A 178 20.27 3.83 20.12
CA ARG A 178 21.00 4.01 18.85
C ARG A 178 22.42 4.54 19.04
N GLN A 179 22.78 4.95 20.26
CA GLN A 179 24.07 5.55 20.62
C GLN A 179 24.45 6.78 19.76
N GLN A 180 23.47 7.62 19.44
CA GLN A 180 23.67 8.77 18.57
C GLN A 180 22.79 9.96 18.93
N TYR A 181 23.21 11.16 18.50
CA TYR A 181 22.42 12.39 18.61
C TYR A 181 21.48 12.58 17.42
N GLY A 182 20.31 13.12 17.69
CA GLY A 182 19.31 13.42 16.69
C GLY A 182 18.17 14.25 17.25
N TYR A 183 17.07 14.31 16.54
CA TYR A 183 15.87 15.02 16.94
C TYR A 183 14.74 14.05 17.27
N GLU A 184 14.14 14.19 18.45
CA GLU A 184 12.93 13.47 18.85
C GLU A 184 11.72 14.39 18.70
N THR A 185 10.68 13.88 18.04
CA THR A 185 9.41 14.56 17.82
C THR A 185 8.31 13.76 18.49
N ALA A 186 7.66 14.32 19.52
CA ALA A 186 6.40 13.81 20.03
C ALA A 186 5.26 14.30 19.13
N TYR A 187 4.32 13.43 18.73
CA TYR A 187 3.25 13.80 17.82
C TYR A 187 1.92 13.14 18.13
N LYS A 188 0.83 13.77 17.68
CA LYS A 188 -0.48 13.16 17.50
C LYS A 188 -0.92 13.36 16.06
N SER A 189 -1.52 12.33 15.51
CA SER A 189 -2.04 12.36 14.14
C SER A 189 -3.44 11.79 14.08
N PHE A 190 -4.28 12.36 13.22
CA PHE A 190 -5.70 12.08 13.11
C PHE A 190 -6.05 11.87 11.65
N VAL A 191 -6.86 10.85 11.38
CA VAL A 191 -7.47 10.61 10.07
C VAL A 191 -8.97 10.78 10.21
N PHE A 192 -9.52 11.65 9.39
CA PHE A 192 -10.94 11.94 9.32
C PHE A 192 -11.53 11.44 8.01
N HIS A 193 -12.78 11.05 8.06
CA HIS A 193 -13.60 10.63 6.94
C HIS A 193 -14.83 11.52 6.84
N LEU A 194 -15.18 11.96 5.64
CA LEU A 194 -16.46 12.57 5.36
C LEU A 194 -17.49 11.47 5.18
N ASP A 195 -18.35 11.25 6.20
CA ASP A 195 -19.33 10.16 6.22
C ASP A 195 -20.62 10.58 5.47
N LEU A 196 -20.51 10.69 4.15
CA LEU A 196 -21.59 11.17 3.29
C LEU A 196 -22.63 10.10 2.94
N LYS A 197 -22.44 8.83 3.32
CA LYS A 197 -23.27 7.71 2.89
C LYS A 197 -24.77 7.95 3.08
N LYS A 198 -25.18 8.39 4.26
CA LYS A 198 -26.61 8.66 4.55
C LYS A 198 -27.20 9.78 3.68
N LEU A 199 -26.40 10.79 3.36
CA LEU A 199 -26.82 11.89 2.47
C LEU A 199 -26.92 11.42 1.03
N LEU A 200 -25.95 10.61 0.55
CA LEU A 200 -25.94 10.05 -0.78
C LEU A 200 -27.11 9.08 -0.99
N ASP A 201 -27.41 8.26 0.01
CA ASP A 201 -28.55 7.32 -0.01
C ASP A 201 -29.93 8.06 0.06
N SER A 202 -29.97 9.36 0.38
CA SER A 202 -31.22 10.13 0.53
C SER A 202 -31.44 11.15 -0.58
N ASN A 203 -30.94 12.36 -0.42
CA ASN A 203 -31.25 13.50 -1.28
C ASN A 203 -30.06 14.37 -1.64
N PHE A 204 -28.83 13.85 -1.53
CA PHE A 204 -27.62 14.61 -1.81
C PHE A 204 -27.67 15.32 -3.17
N TRP A 205 -28.04 14.58 -4.22
CA TRP A 205 -28.06 15.11 -5.57
C TRP A 205 -29.17 16.14 -5.82
N GLU A 206 -30.28 16.03 -5.14
CA GLU A 206 -31.39 17.01 -5.24
C GLU A 206 -31.00 18.34 -4.57
N VAL A 207 -30.27 18.27 -3.47
CA VAL A 207 -29.93 19.45 -2.65
C VAL A 207 -28.62 20.10 -3.09
N PHE A 208 -27.59 19.32 -3.43
CA PHE A 208 -26.24 19.79 -3.66
C PHE A 208 -25.79 19.73 -5.13
N TRP A 209 -26.72 19.47 -6.06
CA TRP A 209 -26.47 19.54 -7.48
C TRP A 209 -27.44 20.54 -8.14
N TRP A 210 -26.88 21.54 -8.84
CA TRP A 210 -27.65 22.57 -9.52
C TRP A 210 -27.02 22.94 -10.86
N GLU A 211 -27.85 23.44 -11.79
CA GLU A 211 -27.41 23.92 -13.11
C GLU A 211 -27.26 25.44 -13.10
N GLY A 212 -26.15 25.92 -13.62
CA GLY A 212 -25.84 27.35 -13.67
C GLY A 212 -25.46 27.95 -12.30
N PHE A 213 -24.97 29.19 -12.30
CA PHE A 213 -24.58 29.86 -11.06
C PHE A 213 -25.80 30.25 -10.22
N ASP A 214 -25.80 29.85 -8.97
CA ASP A 214 -26.85 30.16 -7.98
C ASP A 214 -26.16 30.46 -6.63
N GLN A 215 -26.18 31.73 -6.23
CA GLN A 215 -25.51 32.18 -5.00
C GLN A 215 -26.17 31.60 -3.74
N GLU A 216 -27.48 31.45 -3.70
CA GLU A 216 -28.18 30.93 -2.51
C GLU A 216 -27.84 29.45 -2.29
N LYS A 217 -27.77 28.65 -3.36
CA LYS A 217 -27.37 27.27 -3.29
C LYS A 217 -25.91 27.10 -2.93
N LEU A 218 -25.03 27.95 -3.48
CA LEU A 218 -23.62 27.96 -3.11
C LEU A 218 -23.43 28.31 -1.63
N ASP A 219 -24.12 29.34 -1.14
CA ASP A 219 -24.07 29.74 0.27
C ASP A 219 -24.64 28.64 1.18
N TYR A 220 -25.71 28.00 0.77
CA TYR A 220 -26.27 26.85 1.49
C TYR A 220 -25.26 25.69 1.55
N PHE A 221 -24.65 25.32 0.42
CA PHE A 221 -23.60 24.30 0.35
C PHE A 221 -22.40 24.63 1.26
N MET A 222 -21.89 25.86 1.19
CA MET A 222 -20.74 26.30 1.96
C MET A 222 -21.01 26.38 3.47
N ASN A 223 -22.27 26.51 3.90
CA ASN A 223 -22.67 26.58 5.30
C ASN A 223 -23.30 25.29 5.84
N TYR A 224 -23.51 24.29 5.02
CA TYR A 224 -24.07 23.01 5.45
C TYR A 224 -23.13 22.28 6.40
N ASP A 225 -23.67 21.58 7.40
CA ASP A 225 -22.89 20.81 8.38
C ASP A 225 -22.66 19.38 7.88
N PHE A 226 -21.70 19.21 6.97
CA PHE A 226 -21.35 17.89 6.45
C PHE A 226 -20.77 17.00 7.56
N PRO A 227 -21.25 15.73 7.66
CA PRO A 227 -20.83 14.84 8.72
C PRO A 227 -19.36 14.40 8.57
N ILE A 228 -18.61 14.58 9.64
CA ILE A 228 -17.21 14.19 9.76
C ILE A 228 -17.10 13.14 10.87
N LYS A 229 -16.33 12.08 10.60
CA LYS A 229 -16.04 11.02 11.55
C LYS A 229 -14.54 10.85 11.73
N SER A 230 -14.07 10.77 12.97
CA SER A 230 -12.72 10.29 13.23
C SER A 230 -12.63 8.82 12.87
N LEU A 231 -11.69 8.49 12.00
CA LEU A 231 -11.45 7.13 11.57
C LEU A 231 -10.39 6.47 12.44
N HIS A 232 -9.28 7.17 12.65
CA HIS A 232 -8.14 6.66 13.41
C HIS A 232 -7.37 7.81 14.07
N THR A 233 -6.77 7.51 15.23
CA THR A 233 -5.90 8.45 15.94
C THR A 233 -4.65 7.73 16.40
N LYS A 234 -3.49 8.32 16.16
CA LYS A 234 -2.20 7.80 16.61
C LYS A 234 -1.43 8.85 17.40
N GLN A 235 -0.73 8.41 18.42
CA GLN A 235 0.25 9.22 19.13
C GLN A 235 1.55 8.45 19.30
N GLY A 236 2.66 9.16 19.32
CA GLY A 236 3.95 8.51 19.46
C GLY A 236 5.11 9.49 19.47
N LYS A 237 6.31 8.92 19.43
CA LYS A 237 7.56 9.63 19.29
C LYS A 237 8.31 9.11 18.08
N MET A 238 8.90 10.01 17.32
CA MET A 238 9.74 9.71 16.16
C MET A 238 11.12 10.30 16.38
N PHE A 239 12.16 9.48 16.20
CA PHE A 239 13.54 9.91 16.27
C PHE A 239 14.15 9.95 14.87
N ALA A 240 14.75 11.09 14.51
CA ALA A 240 15.48 11.28 13.27
C ALA A 240 16.95 11.66 13.57
N GLU A 241 17.87 11.01 12.87
CA GLU A 241 19.30 11.28 13.02
C GLU A 241 19.68 12.63 12.45
N LYS A 242 20.63 13.30 13.09
CA LYS A 242 21.08 14.60 12.60
C LYS A 242 21.93 14.49 11.35
N GLU A 243 22.82 13.51 11.26
CA GLU A 243 23.80 13.37 10.16
C GLU A 243 24.23 14.74 9.55
N ASN A 244 24.34 14.79 8.21
CA ASN A 244 24.66 16.02 7.47
C ASN A 244 23.42 16.79 6.99
N ASN A 245 22.22 16.48 7.54
CA ASN A 245 20.97 17.09 7.10
C ASN A 245 20.72 18.43 7.76
N THR A 246 20.06 19.33 7.04
CA THR A 246 19.53 20.58 7.59
C THR A 246 18.33 20.32 8.50
N ILE A 247 18.00 21.25 9.38
CA ILE A 247 16.84 21.14 10.27
C ILE A 247 15.55 20.93 9.45
N SER A 248 15.35 21.67 8.37
CA SER A 248 14.16 21.54 7.51
C SER A 248 14.09 20.17 6.83
N GLN A 249 15.21 19.58 6.41
CA GLN A 249 15.25 18.23 5.87
C GLN A 249 14.87 17.17 6.92
N ILE A 250 15.35 17.34 8.15
CA ILE A 250 15.01 16.46 9.27
C ILE A 250 13.52 16.58 9.61
N GLN A 251 12.99 17.81 9.67
CA GLN A 251 11.57 18.05 9.91
C GLN A 251 10.70 17.42 8.82
N TYR A 252 11.05 17.61 7.54
CA TYR A 252 10.36 16.99 6.41
C TYR A 252 10.36 15.48 6.50
N SER A 253 11.53 14.85 6.66
CA SER A 253 11.66 13.40 6.74
C SER A 253 10.93 12.81 7.95
N THR A 254 10.91 13.52 9.07
CA THR A 254 10.18 13.13 10.29
C THR A 254 8.67 13.19 10.04
N LEU A 255 8.16 14.29 9.49
CA LEU A 255 6.73 14.45 9.20
C LEU A 255 6.27 13.43 8.16
N TYR A 256 7.03 13.26 7.08
CA TYR A 256 6.78 12.23 6.06
C TYR A 256 6.69 10.84 6.67
N SER A 257 7.64 10.47 7.55
CA SER A 257 7.65 9.16 8.20
C SER A 257 6.46 8.96 9.14
N ILE A 258 6.06 10.00 9.88
CA ILE A 258 4.87 9.97 10.74
C ILE A 258 3.61 9.70 9.91
N ILE A 259 3.42 10.46 8.84
CA ILE A 259 2.27 10.33 7.94
C ILE A 259 2.26 8.95 7.29
N TYR A 260 3.37 8.54 6.70
CA TYR A 260 3.49 7.26 5.99
C TYR A 260 3.20 6.06 6.90
N ASN A 261 3.80 6.01 8.10
CA ASN A 261 3.58 4.91 9.03
C ASN A 261 2.14 4.88 9.54
N HIS A 262 1.53 6.04 9.80
CA HIS A 262 0.14 6.09 10.24
C HIS A 262 -0.82 5.68 9.12
N MET A 263 -0.56 6.07 7.88
CA MET A 263 -1.38 5.66 6.74
C MET A 263 -1.38 4.15 6.53
N ILE A 264 -0.21 3.49 6.64
CA ILE A 264 -0.13 2.02 6.56
C ILE A 264 -1.02 1.37 7.60
N GLU A 265 -0.98 1.84 8.86
CA GLU A 265 -1.82 1.29 9.93
C GLU A 265 -3.31 1.47 9.62
N VAL A 266 -3.71 2.66 9.21
CA VAL A 266 -5.11 2.94 8.87
C VAL A 266 -5.59 2.10 7.69
N GLU A 267 -4.73 1.88 6.68
CA GLU A 267 -5.03 1.01 5.54
C GLU A 267 -5.13 -0.47 5.94
N GLN A 268 -4.31 -0.91 6.90
CA GLN A 268 -4.39 -2.28 7.43
C GLN A 268 -5.71 -2.54 8.16
N GLU A 269 -6.21 -1.54 8.88
CA GLU A 269 -7.44 -1.63 9.67
C GLU A 269 -8.71 -1.33 8.86
N ASN A 270 -8.59 -0.59 7.74
CA ASN A 270 -9.73 -0.15 6.95
C ASN A 270 -9.65 -0.56 5.47
N GLU A 271 -10.38 -1.63 5.11
CA GLU A 271 -10.44 -2.12 3.73
C GLU A 271 -10.95 -1.08 2.71
N LYS A 272 -11.65 -0.03 3.12
CA LYS A 272 -12.08 1.05 2.21
C LYS A 272 -10.90 1.87 1.68
N LEU A 273 -9.79 1.94 2.43
CA LEU A 273 -8.58 2.66 2.02
C LEU A 273 -7.63 1.82 1.16
N GLN A 274 -7.85 0.51 1.10
CA GLN A 274 -7.03 -0.39 0.30
C GLN A 274 -7.40 -0.32 -1.19
N VAL A 275 -6.39 -0.46 -2.05
CA VAL A 275 -6.61 -0.55 -3.50
C VAL A 275 -7.41 -1.81 -3.81
N LYS A 276 -8.55 -1.66 -4.48
CA LYS A 276 -9.47 -2.76 -4.83
C LYS A 276 -9.82 -2.71 -6.31
N THR A 277 -9.60 -3.82 -7.03
CA THR A 277 -9.83 -3.90 -8.49
C THR A 277 -10.28 -5.30 -8.89
N PRO A 278 -11.10 -5.47 -9.93
CA PRO A 278 -11.42 -6.79 -10.44
C PRO A 278 -10.27 -7.41 -11.25
N VAL A 279 -10.19 -8.74 -11.22
CA VAL A 279 -9.35 -9.52 -12.13
C VAL A 279 -9.89 -9.37 -13.56
N PHE A 280 -9.10 -8.78 -14.45
CA PHE A 280 -9.47 -8.58 -15.85
C PHE A 280 -9.20 -9.81 -16.71
N SER A 281 -8.04 -10.45 -16.53
CA SER A 281 -7.67 -11.71 -17.20
C SER A 281 -7.00 -12.69 -16.23
N VAL A 282 -6.94 -13.97 -16.60
CA VAL A 282 -6.40 -15.03 -15.72
C VAL A 282 -5.18 -15.75 -16.31
N SER A 283 -4.87 -15.54 -17.57
CA SER A 283 -3.71 -16.13 -18.26
C SER A 283 -3.08 -15.12 -19.22
N PRO A 284 -2.15 -14.30 -18.73
CA PRO A 284 -1.71 -14.12 -17.34
C PRO A 284 -2.79 -13.48 -16.45
N ILE A 285 -2.65 -13.60 -15.12
CA ILE A 285 -3.51 -12.84 -14.18
C ILE A 285 -3.15 -11.36 -14.37
N ALA A 286 -4.16 -10.54 -14.70
CA ALA A 286 -3.98 -9.12 -14.94
C ALA A 286 -5.14 -8.28 -14.41
N ALA A 287 -4.84 -7.04 -14.03
CA ALA A 287 -5.83 -6.06 -13.59
C ALA A 287 -5.44 -4.64 -14.06
N LYS A 288 -6.45 -3.76 -14.20
CA LYS A 288 -6.30 -2.39 -14.68
C LYS A 288 -5.90 -1.43 -13.53
N ILE A 289 -4.80 -1.73 -12.84
CA ILE A 289 -4.15 -0.88 -11.85
C ILE A 289 -2.65 -0.82 -12.13
N GLY A 290 -1.98 0.21 -11.66
CA GLY A 290 -0.57 0.41 -11.94
C GLY A 290 0.12 1.35 -10.95
N LYS A 291 1.15 2.05 -11.41
CA LYS A 291 1.92 2.98 -10.57
C LYS A 291 1.08 4.14 -10.05
N LYS A 292 0.08 4.59 -10.81
CA LYS A 292 -0.84 5.64 -10.39
C LYS A 292 -1.61 5.25 -9.12
N GLU A 293 -1.93 3.96 -8.93
CA GLU A 293 -2.56 3.43 -7.73
C GLU A 293 -1.53 3.01 -6.65
N GLY A 294 -0.28 3.42 -6.79
CA GLY A 294 0.80 3.10 -5.84
C GLY A 294 1.25 1.64 -5.87
N VAL A 295 0.86 0.87 -6.90
CA VAL A 295 1.27 -0.52 -7.02
C VAL A 295 2.76 -0.60 -7.32
N ASN A 296 3.46 -1.41 -6.55
CA ASN A 296 4.86 -1.75 -6.77
C ASN A 296 5.01 -3.25 -7.07
N VAL A 297 6.16 -3.62 -7.66
CA VAL A 297 6.49 -5.03 -7.85
C VAL A 297 6.49 -5.74 -6.49
N ASP A 298 5.94 -6.94 -6.45
CA ASP A 298 5.75 -7.76 -5.25
C ASP A 298 4.71 -7.25 -4.23
N ASN A 299 3.97 -6.17 -4.49
CA ASN A 299 2.82 -5.85 -3.66
C ASN A 299 1.85 -7.03 -3.59
N LEU A 300 1.35 -7.30 -2.39
CA LEU A 300 0.46 -8.41 -2.10
C LEU A 300 -1.00 -8.01 -2.24
N PHE A 301 -1.80 -8.87 -2.88
CA PHE A 301 -3.25 -8.70 -3.01
C PHE A 301 -4.00 -9.94 -2.55
N LYS A 302 -5.03 -9.74 -1.75
CA LYS A 302 -6.03 -10.75 -1.39
C LYS A 302 -6.95 -10.98 -2.59
N VAL A 303 -7.19 -12.22 -2.97
CA VAL A 303 -8.16 -12.59 -4.02
C VAL A 303 -9.44 -13.06 -3.35
N THR A 304 -10.56 -12.42 -3.70
CA THR A 304 -11.89 -12.70 -3.14
C THR A 304 -12.91 -13.00 -4.24
N GLU A 305 -13.70 -14.06 -4.08
CA GLU A 305 -14.85 -14.39 -4.92
C GLU A 305 -16.13 -13.95 -4.19
N PHE A 306 -16.99 -13.21 -4.86
CA PHE A 306 -18.31 -12.89 -4.35
C PHE A 306 -19.28 -13.99 -4.78
N ARG A 307 -20.03 -14.54 -3.83
CA ARG A 307 -21.04 -15.58 -4.07
C ARG A 307 -22.34 -15.17 -3.45
N GLN A 308 -23.42 -15.33 -4.19
CA GLN A 308 -24.77 -15.19 -3.64
C GLN A 308 -25.16 -16.48 -2.92
N ASN A 309 -25.56 -16.37 -1.65
CA ASN A 309 -26.08 -17.47 -0.86
C ASN A 309 -27.51 -17.81 -1.28
N SER A 310 -28.05 -18.93 -0.79
CA SER A 310 -29.44 -19.34 -1.02
C SER A 310 -30.46 -18.28 -0.63
N ASP A 311 -30.14 -17.45 0.34
CA ASP A 311 -31.00 -16.40 0.90
C ASP A 311 -30.88 -15.06 0.14
N GLY A 312 -30.12 -15.04 -0.97
CA GLY A 312 -29.90 -13.85 -1.80
C GLY A 312 -28.79 -12.92 -1.31
N GLU A 313 -28.19 -13.19 -0.17
CA GLU A 313 -27.10 -12.38 0.37
C GLU A 313 -25.78 -12.63 -0.35
N ILE A 314 -24.98 -11.57 -0.54
CA ILE A 314 -23.64 -11.66 -1.15
C ILE A 314 -22.62 -11.98 -0.06
N ALA A 315 -22.01 -13.16 -0.13
CA ALA A 315 -20.92 -13.60 0.76
C ALA A 315 -19.57 -13.51 0.06
N GLU A 316 -18.56 -13.05 0.78
CA GLU A 316 -17.18 -13.01 0.33
C GLU A 316 -16.46 -14.33 0.65
N LYS A 317 -15.87 -14.97 -0.37
CA LYS A 317 -15.02 -16.14 -0.21
C LYS A 317 -13.58 -15.84 -0.58
N LYS A 318 -12.66 -15.92 0.38
CA LYS A 318 -11.23 -15.79 0.13
C LYS A 318 -10.72 -16.98 -0.70
N VAL A 319 -10.04 -16.67 -1.82
CA VAL A 319 -9.43 -17.65 -2.73
C VAL A 319 -7.92 -17.83 -2.44
N GLY A 320 -7.26 -16.78 -1.99
CA GLY A 320 -5.83 -16.77 -1.67
C GLY A 320 -5.20 -15.41 -1.92
N HIS A 321 -3.94 -15.41 -2.34
CA HIS A 321 -3.20 -14.18 -2.60
C HIS A 321 -2.47 -14.23 -3.95
N VAL A 322 -2.25 -13.06 -4.54
CA VAL A 322 -1.37 -12.85 -5.70
C VAL A 322 -0.41 -11.70 -5.39
N ARG A 323 0.74 -11.69 -6.07
CA ARG A 323 1.70 -10.58 -6.01
C ARG A 323 1.88 -9.95 -7.37
N ALA A 324 2.12 -8.65 -7.40
CA ALA A 324 2.40 -7.93 -8.63
C ALA A 324 3.74 -8.40 -9.24
N LYS A 325 3.69 -8.84 -10.51
CA LYS A 325 4.85 -9.32 -11.26
C LYS A 325 5.47 -8.24 -12.14
N ARG A 326 4.62 -7.52 -12.85
CA ARG A 326 4.96 -6.38 -13.71
C ARG A 326 3.91 -5.32 -13.48
N VAL A 327 4.34 -4.13 -13.14
CA VAL A 327 3.46 -3.00 -12.86
C VAL A 327 3.41 -2.09 -14.07
N ALA A 328 2.20 -1.77 -14.52
CA ALA A 328 1.95 -0.82 -15.57
C ALA A 328 2.26 0.61 -15.12
N ASP A 329 2.87 1.41 -15.98
CA ASP A 329 3.01 2.84 -15.73
C ASP A 329 1.84 3.59 -16.37
N ASN A 330 0.75 3.70 -15.62
CA ASN A 330 -0.50 4.33 -16.05
C ASN A 330 -0.61 5.81 -15.62
N ARG A 331 0.47 6.43 -15.13
CA ARG A 331 0.48 7.83 -14.64
C ARG A 331 0.25 8.85 -15.76
N ARG A 332 0.65 8.51 -16.99
CA ARG A 332 0.56 9.36 -18.18
C ARG A 332 -0.35 8.80 -19.28
N ALA A 333 -1.25 7.90 -18.92
CA ALA A 333 -2.18 7.32 -19.89
C ALA A 333 -3.10 8.40 -20.47
N SER A 334 -2.71 8.95 -21.61
CA SER A 334 -3.46 9.99 -22.36
C SER A 334 -4.39 9.43 -23.41
N THR A 335 -4.29 8.16 -23.75
CA THR A 335 -5.03 7.55 -24.86
C THR A 335 -5.46 6.13 -24.51
N GLY A 336 -6.70 5.97 -24.13
CA GLY A 336 -7.60 4.85 -24.34
C GLY A 336 -7.26 3.43 -23.96
N GLU A 337 -6.03 3.02 -23.91
CA GLU A 337 -5.59 1.69 -23.51
C GLU A 337 -4.74 1.78 -22.25
N SER A 338 -5.38 1.63 -21.08
CA SER A 338 -4.61 1.48 -19.85
C SER A 338 -3.84 0.15 -19.91
N GLU A 339 -2.51 0.22 -19.86
CA GLU A 339 -1.71 -0.98 -19.64
C GLU A 339 -2.15 -1.65 -18.34
N MET A 340 -2.14 -2.98 -18.33
CA MET A 340 -2.51 -3.77 -17.18
C MET A 340 -1.28 -4.24 -16.41
N SER A 341 -1.35 -4.20 -15.11
CA SER A 341 -0.39 -4.89 -14.26
C SER A 341 -0.63 -6.38 -14.27
N LEU A 342 0.46 -7.15 -14.28
CA LEU A 342 0.46 -8.60 -14.26
C LEU A 342 0.77 -9.12 -12.87
N PHE A 343 0.13 -10.24 -12.51
CA PHE A 343 0.25 -10.83 -11.19
C PHE A 343 0.66 -12.31 -11.27
N TYR A 344 1.28 -12.81 -10.20
CA TYR A 344 1.56 -14.23 -10.01
C TYR A 344 0.93 -14.73 -8.70
N LYS A 345 0.63 -16.02 -8.65
CA LYS A 345 0.00 -16.64 -7.48
C LYS A 345 0.96 -16.70 -6.28
N ALA A 346 0.48 -16.32 -5.10
CA ALA A 346 1.24 -16.24 -3.85
C ALA A 346 0.35 -16.57 -2.64
N PRO A 347 0.29 -17.73 -2.15
CA PRO A 347 -0.46 -18.89 -2.67
C PRO A 347 -1.93 -18.56 -2.96
N ALA A 348 -2.41 -18.95 -4.09
CA ALA A 348 -3.82 -18.79 -4.47
C ALA A 348 -4.41 -20.08 -5.05
N GLY A 349 -5.72 -20.24 -4.87
CA GLY A 349 -6.52 -21.24 -5.53
C GLY A 349 -6.77 -20.90 -7.02
N ASN A 350 -7.93 -21.30 -7.52
CA ASN A 350 -8.30 -21.00 -8.90
C ASN A 350 -8.81 -19.56 -9.01
N VAL A 351 -7.97 -18.65 -9.51
CA VAL A 351 -8.32 -17.27 -9.78
C VAL A 351 -9.16 -17.22 -11.06
N LYS A 352 -10.30 -16.50 -11.01
CA LYS A 352 -11.24 -16.34 -12.14
C LYS A 352 -11.38 -14.86 -12.48
N LYS A 353 -11.75 -14.56 -13.74
CA LYS A 353 -12.11 -13.22 -14.19
C LYS A 353 -13.29 -12.68 -13.36
N GLY A 354 -13.23 -11.42 -12.97
CA GLY A 354 -14.24 -10.75 -12.14
C GLY A 354 -14.08 -10.94 -10.63
N MET A 355 -13.17 -11.81 -10.16
CA MET A 355 -12.81 -11.84 -8.73
C MET A 355 -12.16 -10.53 -8.32
N SER A 356 -12.32 -10.13 -7.06
CA SER A 356 -11.71 -8.92 -6.52
C SER A 356 -10.26 -9.18 -6.09
N LEU A 357 -9.38 -8.27 -6.47
CA LEU A 357 -8.04 -8.09 -5.88
C LEU A 357 -8.12 -6.93 -4.90
N THR A 358 -7.83 -7.18 -3.63
CA THR A 358 -7.75 -6.15 -2.59
C THR A 358 -6.32 -6.09 -2.08
N GLU A 359 -5.72 -4.91 -2.10
CA GLU A 359 -4.37 -4.69 -1.57
C GLU A 359 -4.27 -5.19 -0.13
N VAL A 360 -3.13 -5.80 0.20
CA VAL A 360 -2.74 -6.12 1.57
C VAL A 360 -1.55 -5.24 1.88
N PRO A 361 -1.74 -4.11 2.58
CA PRO A 361 -0.65 -3.26 2.97
C PRO A 361 0.36 -4.03 3.81
N GLU A 362 1.61 -4.06 3.37
CA GLU A 362 2.71 -4.72 4.07
C GLU A 362 3.98 -3.88 3.96
N ILE A 363 4.77 -3.82 5.02
CA ILE A 363 6.07 -3.13 5.01
C ILE A 363 7.08 -3.95 4.20
N GLY A 364 6.80 -5.23 3.94
CA GLY A 364 7.66 -6.14 3.20
C GLY A 364 8.85 -6.65 4.00
N SER A 365 8.87 -6.43 5.32
CA SER A 365 9.89 -6.93 6.23
C SER A 365 9.59 -8.35 6.70
N MET A 366 10.63 -9.12 6.95
CA MET A 366 10.54 -10.50 7.41
C MET A 366 11.62 -10.81 8.43
N ILE A 367 11.30 -11.67 9.38
CA ILE A 367 12.29 -12.25 10.30
C ILE A 367 12.51 -13.70 9.92
N GLY A 368 13.78 -14.09 9.76
CA GLY A 368 14.19 -15.45 9.46
C GLY A 368 14.93 -16.07 10.63
N PHE A 369 14.61 -17.34 10.90
CA PHE A 369 15.38 -18.21 11.80
C PHE A 369 15.96 -19.35 10.97
N GLU A 370 17.20 -19.67 11.16
CA GLU A 370 17.90 -20.70 10.37
C GLU A 370 18.83 -21.53 11.25
N VAL A 371 18.83 -22.83 11.02
CA VAL A 371 19.84 -23.75 11.54
C VAL A 371 20.57 -24.38 10.38
N GLY A 372 21.85 -24.63 10.53
CA GLY A 372 22.66 -25.27 9.51
C GLY A 372 23.63 -26.26 10.11
N TYR A 373 23.90 -27.31 9.37
CA TYR A 373 24.84 -28.36 9.74
C TYR A 373 25.80 -28.69 8.59
N ARG A 374 27.06 -28.81 8.90
CA ARG A 374 28.13 -29.32 8.05
C ARG A 374 28.68 -30.58 8.69
N GLY A 375 28.70 -31.71 8.00
CA GLY A 375 29.19 -33.00 8.51
C GLY A 375 29.65 -33.96 7.40
N ASP A 376 30.04 -35.14 7.78
CA ASP A 376 30.71 -36.17 6.94
C ASP A 376 29.88 -36.70 5.77
N PHE A 377 28.55 -36.50 5.78
CA PHE A 377 27.67 -36.99 4.70
C PHE A 377 27.70 -36.09 3.47
N ILE A 378 28.44 -34.96 3.50
CA ILE A 378 28.61 -34.06 2.36
C ILE A 378 29.99 -34.39 1.74
N PRO A 379 30.05 -35.04 0.57
CA PRO A 379 31.32 -35.28 -0.11
C PRO A 379 31.91 -33.91 -0.45
N PHE A 380 33.18 -33.69 -0.15
CA PHE A 380 33.99 -32.47 -0.28
C PHE A 380 34.28 -31.70 1.02
N ASN A 381 33.90 -32.19 2.18
CA ASN A 381 34.29 -31.58 3.45
C ASN A 381 35.40 -32.37 4.13
N ASP A 382 36.39 -31.62 4.58
CA ASP A 382 37.34 -32.10 5.59
C ASP A 382 36.60 -32.34 6.92
N SER A 383 37.14 -33.14 7.78
CA SER A 383 36.55 -33.84 8.92
C SER A 383 35.83 -33.00 9.99
N ASP A 384 35.90 -31.68 9.98
CA ASP A 384 35.35 -30.85 11.05
C ASP A 384 33.82 -30.68 10.94
N ARG A 385 33.13 -31.00 12.01
CA ARG A 385 31.63 -30.87 12.11
C ARG A 385 31.30 -29.50 12.68
N PHE A 386 30.50 -28.74 11.93
CA PHE A 386 30.01 -27.43 12.34
C PHE A 386 28.47 -27.37 12.36
N MET A 387 27.96 -26.68 13.35
CA MET A 387 26.57 -26.31 13.42
C MET A 387 26.46 -24.78 13.55
N TYR A 388 25.46 -24.20 12.92
CA TYR A 388 25.11 -22.80 13.21
C TYR A 388 23.62 -22.61 13.48
N VAL A 389 23.34 -21.58 14.28
CA VAL A 389 21.99 -21.06 14.52
C VAL A 389 22.01 -19.58 14.18
N GLY A 390 21.04 -19.12 13.40
CA GLY A 390 21.01 -17.74 12.93
C GLY A 390 19.64 -17.11 12.97
N ILE A 391 19.66 -15.78 13.08
CA ILE A 391 18.52 -14.91 12.88
C ILE A 391 18.84 -13.93 11.77
N SER A 392 17.85 -13.60 10.94
CA SER A 392 17.99 -12.62 9.86
C SER A 392 16.78 -11.71 9.78
N VAL A 393 17.02 -10.48 9.37
CA VAL A 393 15.95 -9.56 8.92
C VAL A 393 16.08 -9.44 7.41
N GLU A 394 14.99 -9.62 6.71
CA GLU A 394 14.92 -9.53 5.24
C GLU A 394 13.93 -8.43 4.86
N GLN A 395 14.23 -7.69 3.79
CA GLN A 395 13.38 -6.63 3.25
C GLN A 395 13.14 -6.85 1.76
N ILE A 396 11.88 -6.78 1.33
CA ILE A 396 11.52 -6.73 -0.09
C ILE A 396 11.97 -5.37 -0.65
N THR A 397 12.69 -5.37 -1.78
CA THR A 397 13.23 -4.12 -2.34
C THR A 397 12.32 -3.46 -3.37
N HIS A 398 11.31 -4.16 -3.86
CA HIS A 398 10.42 -3.73 -4.96
C HIS A 398 11.14 -3.35 -6.28
N MET A 399 12.45 -3.58 -6.39
CA MET A 399 13.23 -3.28 -7.59
C MET A 399 12.86 -4.21 -8.74
N TRP A 400 12.80 -5.51 -8.47
CA TRP A 400 12.30 -6.53 -9.40
C TRP A 400 11.67 -7.69 -8.62
N ARG A 401 10.88 -8.50 -9.29
CA ARG A 401 10.10 -9.60 -8.70
C ARG A 401 10.95 -10.47 -7.79
N GLY A 402 10.53 -10.62 -6.54
CA GLY A 402 11.13 -11.52 -5.53
C GLY A 402 12.50 -11.09 -5.02
N ASN A 403 12.94 -9.86 -5.31
CA ASN A 403 14.23 -9.36 -4.83
C ASN A 403 14.15 -8.95 -3.37
N ARG A 404 15.14 -9.40 -2.59
CA ARG A 404 15.23 -9.15 -1.14
C ARG A 404 16.68 -8.87 -0.74
N ILE A 405 16.85 -7.96 0.22
CA ILE A 405 18.10 -7.80 0.97
C ILE A 405 17.89 -8.43 2.33
N ALA A 406 18.91 -9.10 2.83
CA ALA A 406 18.90 -9.73 4.14
C ALA A 406 20.15 -9.35 4.91
N ALA A 407 19.97 -9.02 6.20
CA ALA A 407 21.06 -8.92 7.17
C ALA A 407 20.85 -9.97 8.25
N GLY A 408 21.91 -10.67 8.64
CA GLY A 408 21.79 -11.77 9.58
C GLY A 408 22.96 -11.83 10.57
N TYR A 409 22.64 -12.41 11.72
CA TYR A 409 23.60 -12.81 12.73
C TYR A 409 23.48 -14.32 12.94
N ASN A 410 24.64 -15.01 12.89
CA ASN A 410 24.71 -16.46 13.07
C ASN A 410 25.77 -16.78 14.12
N TYR A 411 25.46 -17.75 14.96
CA TYR A 411 26.39 -18.34 15.91
C TYR A 411 26.85 -19.68 15.35
N LEU A 412 28.13 -19.77 14.99
CA LEU A 412 28.74 -20.96 14.41
C LEU A 412 29.55 -21.68 15.48
N MET A 413 29.34 -22.96 15.65
CA MET A 413 30.00 -23.81 16.64
C MET A 413 30.67 -25.02 15.97
N ASN A 414 31.93 -25.26 16.27
CA ASN A 414 32.61 -26.50 15.93
C ASN A 414 32.20 -27.57 16.95
N MET A 415 31.58 -28.65 16.45
CA MET A 415 31.02 -29.73 17.30
C MET A 415 32.08 -30.62 17.94
N GLU A 416 33.30 -30.60 17.44
CA GLU A 416 34.41 -31.45 17.94
C GLU A 416 35.23 -30.74 18.99
N THR A 417 35.55 -29.47 18.74
CA THR A 417 36.41 -28.68 19.65
C THR A 417 35.65 -27.82 20.64
N GLY A 418 34.32 -27.63 20.44
CA GLY A 418 33.51 -26.70 21.19
C GLY A 418 33.84 -25.21 20.89
N GLY A 419 34.72 -24.94 19.95
CA GLY A 419 35.02 -23.59 19.50
C GLY A 419 33.83 -22.91 18.83
N TYR A 420 33.65 -21.61 19.05
CA TYR A 420 32.54 -20.86 18.46
C TYR A 420 33.00 -19.59 17.78
N CYS A 421 32.20 -19.12 16.82
CA CYS A 421 32.44 -17.89 16.09
C CYS A 421 31.10 -17.16 15.83
N ASN A 422 31.12 -15.83 15.93
CA ASN A 422 30.03 -14.97 15.55
C ASN A 422 30.16 -14.63 14.06
N LEU A 423 29.11 -14.79 13.32
CA LEU A 423 29.09 -14.54 11.89
C LEU A 423 27.97 -13.54 11.52
N PHE A 424 28.38 -12.38 11.04
CA PHE A 424 27.47 -11.38 10.47
C PHE A 424 27.37 -11.61 8.97
N THR A 425 26.14 -11.53 8.43
CA THR A 425 25.87 -11.79 7.02
C THR A 425 25.04 -10.67 6.40
N ALA A 426 25.34 -10.36 5.14
CA ALA A 426 24.52 -9.51 4.28
C ALA A 426 24.32 -10.24 2.95
N GLU A 427 23.08 -10.51 2.57
CA GLU A 427 22.75 -11.32 1.40
C GLU A 427 21.74 -10.58 0.51
N ILE A 428 21.89 -10.72 -0.81
CA ILE A 428 20.86 -10.44 -1.80
C ILE A 428 20.25 -11.77 -2.19
N LYS A 429 18.94 -11.88 -2.09
CA LYS A 429 18.18 -13.09 -2.38
C LYS A 429 17.15 -12.81 -3.48
N GLN A 430 16.93 -13.80 -4.33
CA GLN A 430 15.90 -13.77 -5.36
C GLN A 430 14.88 -14.87 -5.10
N GLU A 431 13.63 -14.53 -4.77
CA GLU A 431 12.57 -15.53 -4.60
C GLU A 431 11.79 -15.74 -5.90
N LEU A 432 11.93 -16.93 -6.47
CA LEU A 432 11.17 -17.37 -7.64
C LEU A 432 9.96 -18.18 -7.17
N GLN A 433 8.88 -17.49 -6.85
CA GLN A 433 7.67 -18.09 -6.30
C GLN A 433 6.80 -18.74 -7.39
N MET A 434 6.42 -20.00 -7.18
CA MET A 434 5.51 -20.80 -7.99
C MET A 434 4.36 -21.30 -7.10
N ASN A 435 3.39 -20.44 -6.84
CA ASN A 435 2.27 -20.69 -5.92
C ASN A 435 2.75 -20.94 -4.47
N ARG A 436 2.69 -22.16 -3.97
CA ARG A 436 3.11 -22.49 -2.59
C ARG A 436 4.60 -22.79 -2.45
N ILE A 437 5.28 -23.09 -3.55
CA ILE A 437 6.70 -23.43 -3.55
C ILE A 437 7.49 -22.24 -4.10
N SER A 438 8.64 -21.99 -3.51
CA SER A 438 9.58 -20.99 -3.99
C SER A 438 10.98 -21.59 -4.08
N ILE A 439 11.74 -21.12 -5.06
CA ILE A 439 13.19 -21.35 -5.15
C ILE A 439 13.86 -20.02 -4.78
N VAL A 440 14.83 -20.07 -3.87
CA VAL A 440 15.46 -18.87 -3.30
C VAL A 440 16.97 -18.97 -3.41
N PRO A 441 17.57 -18.68 -4.58
CA PRO A 441 19.01 -18.44 -4.68
C PRO A 441 19.38 -17.14 -3.94
N GLY A 442 20.57 -17.11 -3.35
CA GLY A 442 21.11 -15.95 -2.66
C GLY A 442 22.63 -15.92 -2.75
N ILE A 443 23.16 -14.71 -2.79
CA ILE A 443 24.60 -14.43 -2.71
C ILE A 443 24.84 -13.31 -1.70
N GLY A 444 25.99 -13.29 -1.07
CA GLY A 444 26.28 -12.25 -0.10
C GLY A 444 27.68 -12.28 0.46
N PHE A 445 27.87 -11.49 1.49
CA PHE A 445 29.12 -11.38 2.24
C PHE A 445 28.88 -11.81 3.68
N GLY A 446 29.92 -12.41 4.28
CA GLY A 446 29.98 -12.74 5.69
C GLY A 446 31.19 -12.13 6.34
N TYR A 447 31.09 -11.85 7.63
CA TYR A 447 32.21 -11.43 8.47
C TYR A 447 32.23 -12.28 9.75
N ALA A 448 33.25 -13.14 9.85
CA ALA A 448 33.44 -14.02 10.99
C ALA A 448 34.29 -13.32 12.06
N TYR A 449 33.81 -13.34 13.30
CA TYR A 449 34.47 -12.72 14.45
C TYR A 449 34.54 -13.66 15.65
N GLN A 450 35.78 -13.94 16.12
CA GLN A 450 36.01 -14.69 17.34
C GLN A 450 37.05 -13.99 18.19
N LYS A 451 36.67 -13.50 19.37
CA LYS A 451 37.54 -12.71 20.25
C LYS A 451 38.68 -13.54 20.85
N SER A 452 38.41 -14.79 21.24
CA SER A 452 39.39 -15.67 21.92
C SER A 452 40.57 -16.06 21.04
N GLN A 453 40.37 -16.16 19.72
CA GLN A 453 41.41 -16.53 18.75
C GLN A 453 41.80 -15.36 17.83
N ASN A 454 41.32 -14.16 18.10
CA ASN A 454 41.49 -12.94 17.27
C ASN A 454 41.16 -13.14 15.79
N ILE A 455 40.17 -14.01 15.50
CA ILE A 455 39.68 -14.26 14.14
C ILE A 455 38.85 -13.06 13.70
N LYS A 456 39.19 -12.47 12.56
CA LYS A 456 38.49 -11.37 11.89
C LYS A 456 38.56 -11.61 10.39
N VAL A 457 37.67 -12.43 9.87
CA VAL A 457 37.79 -12.93 8.48
C VAL A 457 36.55 -12.57 7.68
N PRO A 458 36.72 -11.80 6.61
CA PRO A 458 35.66 -11.62 5.62
C PRO A 458 35.50 -12.85 4.75
N GLY A 459 34.31 -13.03 4.21
CA GLY A 459 34.00 -14.15 3.35
C GLY A 459 32.83 -13.87 2.39
N ALA A 460 32.65 -14.80 1.46
CA ALA A 460 31.51 -14.82 0.54
C ALA A 460 30.53 -15.91 0.93
N ILE A 461 29.26 -15.71 0.56
CA ILE A 461 28.16 -16.62 0.85
C ILE A 461 27.42 -16.89 -0.45
N ALA A 462 27.08 -18.16 -0.69
CA ALA A 462 26.13 -18.55 -1.71
C ALA A 462 25.09 -19.49 -1.08
N SER A 463 23.82 -19.29 -1.41
CA SER A 463 22.74 -20.14 -0.89
C SER A 463 21.75 -20.50 -1.99
N PHE A 464 21.14 -21.68 -1.86
CA PHE A 464 20.09 -22.14 -2.74
C PHE A 464 19.06 -22.90 -1.89
N LYS A 465 17.89 -22.33 -1.74
CA LYS A 465 16.84 -22.91 -0.87
C LYS A 465 15.57 -23.19 -1.63
N ILE A 466 14.90 -24.26 -1.23
CA ILE A 466 13.50 -24.52 -1.58
C ILE A 466 12.68 -24.09 -0.38
N ALA A 467 11.62 -23.34 -0.63
CA ALA A 467 10.76 -22.82 0.40
C ALA A 467 9.28 -23.20 0.13
N ILE A 468 8.53 -23.43 1.20
CA ILE A 468 7.11 -23.77 1.17
C ILE A 468 6.36 -22.70 1.95
N ASN A 469 5.47 -21.98 1.27
CA ASN A 469 4.61 -20.95 1.86
C ASN A 469 3.40 -21.58 2.53
N LEU A 470 3.28 -21.47 3.85
CA LEU A 470 2.19 -21.98 4.68
C LEU A 470 1.05 -20.97 4.88
N GLY A 471 0.99 -19.95 4.06
CA GLY A 471 0.02 -18.86 4.11
C GLY A 471 0.70 -17.51 3.81
N LYS A 472 0.12 -16.40 4.29
CA LYS A 472 0.72 -15.09 4.09
C LYS A 472 1.82 -14.76 5.11
N TYR A 473 1.85 -15.45 6.27
CA TYR A 473 2.72 -15.09 7.39
C TYR A 473 3.90 -16.05 7.59
N PHE A 474 3.86 -17.26 7.05
CA PHE A 474 4.85 -18.31 7.37
C PHE A 474 5.41 -18.95 6.12
N GLN A 475 6.73 -19.14 6.11
CA GLN A 475 7.44 -19.91 5.10
C GLN A 475 8.48 -20.80 5.78
N ILE A 476 8.48 -22.09 5.44
CA ILE A 476 9.54 -23.03 5.81
C ILE A 476 10.49 -23.14 4.62
N ASN A 477 11.77 -23.13 4.86
CA ASN A 477 12.78 -23.27 3.81
C ASN A 477 13.87 -24.26 4.22
N ALA A 478 14.47 -24.92 3.22
CA ALA A 478 15.63 -25.77 3.41
C ALA A 478 16.47 -25.79 2.13
N GLY A 479 17.77 -26.02 2.29
CA GLY A 479 18.68 -26.15 1.17
C GLY A 479 20.14 -25.90 1.53
N PRO A 480 21.05 -26.04 0.55
CA PRO A 480 22.46 -25.80 0.74
C PRO A 480 22.81 -24.31 0.89
N LYS A 481 23.78 -24.05 1.75
CA LYS A 481 24.44 -22.75 1.92
C LYS A 481 25.94 -22.96 2.00
N TYR A 482 26.68 -22.30 1.14
CA TYR A 482 28.12 -22.40 1.09
C TYR A 482 28.75 -21.13 1.67
N PHE A 483 29.69 -21.31 2.61
CA PHE A 483 30.53 -20.26 3.13
C PHE A 483 31.96 -20.39 2.59
N TYR A 484 32.53 -19.28 2.13
CA TYR A 484 33.90 -19.17 1.72
C TYR A 484 34.54 -18.02 2.47
N PHE A 485 35.37 -18.32 3.44
CA PHE A 485 36.17 -17.35 4.19
C PHE A 485 37.62 -17.43 3.78
N LEU A 486 38.37 -16.35 3.96
CA LEU A 486 39.82 -16.33 3.70
C LEU A 486 40.58 -17.28 4.64
N ASP A 487 40.05 -17.61 5.81
CA ASP A 487 40.47 -18.70 6.66
C ASP A 487 39.71 -19.98 6.30
N ASN A 488 40.42 -21.04 5.93
CA ASN A 488 39.83 -22.24 5.37
C ASN A 488 39.04 -23.11 6.36
N SER A 489 39.25 -22.95 7.68
CA SER A 489 38.66 -23.84 8.69
C SER A 489 37.12 -23.84 8.71
N MET A 490 36.48 -22.71 8.37
CA MET A 490 35.03 -22.54 8.35
C MET A 490 34.41 -22.71 6.98
N ASN A 491 35.23 -22.93 5.94
CA ASN A 491 34.74 -23.06 4.56
C ASN A 491 33.99 -24.37 4.38
N GLY A 492 32.92 -24.32 3.62
CA GLY A 492 32.21 -25.55 3.26
C GLY A 492 30.74 -25.38 2.99
N LEU A 493 30.14 -26.49 2.64
CA LEU A 493 28.72 -26.63 2.34
C LEU A 493 27.95 -27.03 3.60
N TYR A 494 26.97 -26.23 3.95
CA TYR A 494 26.06 -26.48 5.07
C TYR A 494 24.69 -26.87 4.51
N LEU A 495 24.05 -27.87 5.07
CA LEU A 495 22.64 -28.11 4.88
C LEU A 495 21.88 -27.27 5.89
N THR A 496 20.91 -26.49 5.40
CA THR A 496 20.18 -25.53 6.22
C THR A 496 18.69 -25.80 6.21
N ALA A 497 18.06 -25.53 7.33
CA ALA A 497 16.60 -25.46 7.46
C ALA A 497 16.21 -24.20 8.22
N GLY A 498 15.11 -23.57 7.85
CA GLY A 498 14.71 -22.31 8.45
C GLY A 498 13.21 -22.03 8.35
N LEU A 499 12.81 -21.07 9.17
CA LEU A 499 11.47 -20.52 9.22
C LEU A 499 11.55 -19.02 8.94
N ARG A 500 10.64 -18.49 8.13
CA ARG A 500 10.46 -17.03 7.92
C ARG A 500 9.06 -16.61 8.35
N LEU A 501 9.02 -15.48 9.02
CA LEU A 501 7.80 -14.79 9.44
C LEU A 501 7.67 -13.50 8.62
N PHE A 502 6.52 -13.31 7.98
CA PHE A 502 6.21 -12.14 7.16
C PHE A 502 5.28 -11.20 7.91
N GLY A 503 5.35 -9.91 7.59
CA GLY A 503 4.29 -8.98 7.97
C GLY A 503 4.57 -8.15 9.21
N PHE A 504 5.82 -7.77 9.39
CA PHE A 504 6.20 -6.72 10.34
C PHE A 504 6.36 -5.39 9.66
#